data_5314646921805b424b9454760e0aa424
#
_entry.id   5314646921805b424b9454760e0aa424
#
_cell.length_a   1.000
_cell.length_b   1.000
_cell.length_c   1.000
_cell.angle_alpha   90.00
_cell.angle_beta   90.00
_cell.angle_gamma   90.00
#
_symmetry.space_group_name_H-M   'P 1'
#
loop_
_entity.id
_entity.type
_entity.pdbx_description
1 polymer ?
#
loop_
_entity_poly.entity_id
_entity_poly.type
_entity_poly.pdbx_seq_one_letter_code
_entity_poly.pdbx_strand_id
1 'polypeptide(L)'
;MRARLPWPLPWPVPALLAWVSAWALFWVLQRLGLSAWVSLAMASTVGVALSLLGAGWWRRAIIGLGFPLSFFLAGTATLPAWGWLLPLALLMLIYPLNAWRDAPLFPTPAKALRDLAGAAPLPAGALVLDAGCGLGDGLRALRQAYPAARLHGLEWSWPLRGLSALRCPWARIRQGDIWRADWSPYALVYLFQRPESMARAVDKARAQLKPGAWLVSLEFEAASLQPQAALQCADGRCVWLYRAPFQARKA
;
A
#
# COMPACT_ATOMS: atom_id res chain seq x y z
N MET A 1 -9.76 -20.65 -15.79
CA MET A 1 -8.56 -19.82 -16.10
C MET A 1 -8.96 -18.75 -17.10
N ARG A 2 -9.15 -17.49 -16.69
CA ARG A 2 -9.33 -16.35 -17.63
C ARG A 2 -7.94 -15.80 -17.90
N ALA A 3 -7.45 -15.95 -19.12
CA ALA A 3 -6.21 -15.35 -19.59
C ALA A 3 -6.30 -13.83 -19.36
N ARG A 4 -5.49 -13.29 -18.47
CA ARG A 4 -5.32 -11.85 -18.30
C ARG A 4 -4.41 -11.41 -19.44
N LEU A 5 -4.96 -10.73 -20.44
CA LEU A 5 -4.14 -9.98 -21.39
C LEU A 5 -3.35 -8.95 -20.56
N PRO A 6 -2.02 -9.05 -20.48
CA PRO A 6 -1.23 -8.05 -19.81
C PRO A 6 -1.28 -6.78 -20.65
N TRP A 7 -1.76 -5.68 -20.06
CA TRP A 7 -1.64 -4.37 -20.65
C TRP A 7 -0.15 -4.03 -20.76
N PRO A 8 0.39 -3.80 -21.97
CA PRO A 8 1.83 -3.69 -22.18
C PRO A 8 2.44 -2.38 -21.63
N LEU A 9 1.59 -1.44 -21.16
CA LEU A 9 2.03 -0.13 -20.71
C LEU A 9 2.17 -0.05 -19.19
N PRO A 10 3.25 0.58 -18.67
CA PRO A 10 3.43 0.77 -17.24
C PRO A 10 2.33 1.69 -16.67
N TRP A 11 1.95 1.43 -15.42
CA TRP A 11 1.05 2.32 -14.69
C TRP A 11 1.76 3.67 -14.41
N PRO A 12 1.10 4.85 -14.57
CA PRO A 12 -0.34 5.08 -14.82
C PRO A 12 -0.76 5.32 -16.28
N VAL A 13 0.08 5.02 -17.26
CA VAL A 13 -0.15 5.35 -18.68
C VAL A 13 -1.53 4.91 -19.21
N PRO A 14 -2.06 3.71 -18.89
CA PRO A 14 -3.39 3.32 -19.33
C PRO A 14 -4.51 4.24 -18.83
N ALA A 15 -4.40 4.72 -17.58
CA ALA A 15 -5.39 5.63 -17.00
C ALA A 15 -5.34 7.01 -17.67
N LEU A 16 -4.15 7.52 -17.95
CA LEU A 16 -3.96 8.79 -18.67
C LEU A 16 -4.50 8.72 -20.09
N LEU A 17 -4.22 7.63 -20.82
CA LEU A 17 -4.74 7.44 -22.18
C LEU A 17 -6.26 7.37 -22.20
N ALA A 18 -6.87 6.63 -21.29
CA ALA A 18 -8.32 6.55 -21.16
C ALA A 18 -8.93 7.92 -20.86
N TRP A 19 -8.32 8.66 -19.95
CA TRP A 19 -8.77 10.01 -19.57
C TRP A 19 -8.67 11.01 -20.73
N VAL A 20 -7.51 11.06 -21.41
CA VAL A 20 -7.31 11.95 -22.56
C VAL A 20 -8.26 11.59 -23.72
N SER A 21 -8.44 10.29 -24.00
CA SER A 21 -9.36 9.83 -25.05
C SER A 21 -10.81 10.19 -24.76
N ALA A 22 -11.24 10.09 -23.50
CA ALA A 22 -12.58 10.47 -23.09
C ALA A 22 -12.80 11.98 -23.22
N TRP A 23 -11.82 12.81 -22.82
CA TRP A 23 -11.89 14.26 -23.02
C TRP A 23 -11.89 14.64 -24.50
N ALA A 24 -11.05 14.01 -25.33
CA ALA A 24 -11.02 14.24 -26.76
C ALA A 24 -12.38 13.93 -27.41
N LEU A 25 -12.96 12.77 -27.07
CA LEU A 25 -14.30 12.40 -27.55
C LEU A 25 -15.36 13.39 -27.08
N PHE A 26 -15.36 13.79 -25.81
CA PHE A 26 -16.29 14.79 -25.29
C PHE A 26 -16.26 16.09 -26.12
N TRP A 27 -15.07 16.64 -26.38
CA TRP A 27 -14.93 17.86 -27.18
C TRP A 27 -15.34 17.69 -28.64
N VAL A 28 -15.06 16.54 -29.24
CA VAL A 28 -15.54 16.24 -30.61
C VAL A 28 -17.05 16.22 -30.64
N LEU A 29 -17.71 15.53 -29.70
CA LEU A 29 -19.18 15.46 -29.65
C LEU A 29 -19.81 16.84 -29.40
N GLN A 30 -19.20 17.69 -28.59
CA GLN A 30 -19.65 19.07 -28.38
C GLN A 30 -19.56 19.88 -29.67
N ARG A 31 -18.48 19.72 -30.45
CA ARG A 31 -18.35 20.40 -31.77
C ARG A 31 -19.36 19.91 -32.82
N LEU A 32 -19.83 18.68 -32.67
CA LEU A 32 -20.91 18.13 -33.51
C LEU A 32 -22.29 18.55 -33.04
N GLY A 33 -22.42 19.43 -32.03
CA GLY A 33 -23.67 19.99 -31.56
C GLY A 33 -24.47 19.12 -30.60
N LEU A 34 -23.88 18.04 -30.05
CA LEU A 34 -24.54 17.22 -29.03
C LEU A 34 -24.60 17.98 -27.70
N SER A 35 -25.65 17.71 -26.91
CA SER A 35 -25.76 18.30 -25.57
C SER A 35 -24.63 17.82 -24.65
N ALA A 36 -24.27 18.65 -23.65
CA ALA A 36 -23.19 18.33 -22.70
C ALA A 36 -23.41 17.00 -21.96
N TRP A 37 -24.68 16.69 -21.62
CA TRP A 37 -25.03 15.46 -20.92
C TRP A 37 -24.89 14.21 -21.80
N VAL A 38 -25.29 14.31 -23.09
CA VAL A 38 -25.11 13.22 -24.05
C VAL A 38 -23.61 12.99 -24.30
N SER A 39 -22.84 14.05 -24.50
CA SER A 39 -21.41 13.98 -24.71
C SER A 39 -20.68 13.40 -23.48
N LEU A 40 -21.09 13.79 -22.26
CA LEU A 40 -20.58 13.24 -21.00
C LEU A 40 -20.85 11.74 -20.91
N ALA A 41 -22.11 11.33 -21.17
CA ALA A 41 -22.49 9.92 -21.12
C ALA A 41 -21.67 9.08 -22.11
N MET A 42 -21.60 9.52 -23.37
CA MET A 42 -20.84 8.81 -24.42
C MET A 42 -19.34 8.78 -24.14
N ALA A 43 -18.73 9.86 -23.70
CA ALA A 43 -17.32 9.89 -23.35
C ALA A 43 -16.99 9.02 -22.11
N SER A 44 -17.91 8.95 -21.14
CA SER A 44 -17.75 8.08 -19.97
C SER A 44 -17.73 6.59 -20.33
N THR A 45 -18.42 6.17 -21.40
CA THR A 45 -18.39 4.78 -21.85
C THR A 45 -16.99 4.33 -22.27
N VAL A 46 -16.16 5.24 -22.80
CA VAL A 46 -14.76 4.96 -23.13
C VAL A 46 -13.98 4.57 -21.86
N GLY A 47 -14.11 5.36 -20.79
CA GLY A 47 -13.48 5.06 -19.51
C GLY A 47 -13.94 3.72 -18.93
N VAL A 48 -15.26 3.45 -18.98
CA VAL A 48 -15.86 2.19 -18.51
C VAL A 48 -15.35 1.01 -19.34
N ALA A 49 -15.34 1.10 -20.67
CA ALA A 49 -14.86 0.04 -21.54
C ALA A 49 -13.36 -0.27 -21.28
N LEU A 50 -12.54 0.76 -21.21
CA LEU A 50 -11.11 0.61 -20.94
C LEU A 50 -10.81 0.15 -19.51
N SER A 51 -11.70 0.41 -18.55
CA SER A 51 -11.55 -0.08 -17.17
C SER A 51 -11.53 -1.60 -17.08
N LEU A 52 -12.20 -2.31 -17.99
CA LEU A 52 -12.20 -3.78 -18.03
C LEU A 52 -10.80 -4.37 -18.27
N LEU A 53 -9.89 -3.59 -18.86
CA LEU A 53 -8.49 -3.99 -19.09
C LEU A 53 -7.62 -3.79 -17.83
N GLY A 54 -8.10 -3.13 -16.80
CA GLY A 54 -7.37 -2.88 -15.55
C GLY A 54 -7.09 -4.18 -14.77
N ALA A 55 -5.86 -4.35 -14.31
CA ALA A 55 -5.40 -5.55 -13.60
C ALA A 55 -5.98 -5.72 -12.18
N GLY A 56 -6.57 -4.67 -11.57
CA GLY A 56 -7.15 -4.70 -10.24
C GLY A 56 -8.34 -3.75 -10.10
N TRP A 57 -9.20 -3.97 -9.08
CA TRP A 57 -10.42 -3.20 -8.90
C TRP A 57 -10.18 -1.68 -8.79
N TRP A 58 -9.12 -1.26 -8.06
CA TRP A 58 -8.77 0.14 -7.89
C TRP A 58 -8.28 0.81 -9.19
N ARG A 59 -7.50 0.06 -10.02
CA ARG A 59 -7.10 0.54 -11.35
C ARG A 59 -8.30 0.70 -12.27
N ARG A 60 -9.24 -0.23 -12.22
CA ARG A 60 -10.52 -0.13 -12.95
C ARG A 60 -11.32 1.07 -12.51
N ALA A 61 -11.42 1.31 -11.21
CA ALA A 61 -12.10 2.48 -10.66
C ALA A 61 -11.46 3.79 -11.14
N ILE A 62 -10.13 3.91 -11.11
CA ILE A 62 -9.42 5.11 -11.58
C ILE A 62 -9.63 5.31 -13.09
N ILE A 63 -9.53 4.26 -13.91
CA ILE A 63 -9.74 4.35 -15.36
C ILE A 63 -11.19 4.73 -15.68
N GLY A 64 -12.16 4.08 -15.04
CA GLY A 64 -13.58 4.29 -15.33
C GLY A 64 -14.15 5.61 -14.83
N LEU A 65 -13.71 6.05 -13.64
CA LEU A 65 -14.24 7.25 -12.98
C LEU A 65 -13.42 8.51 -13.25
N GLY A 66 -12.20 8.40 -13.77
CA GLY A 66 -11.28 9.52 -13.93
C GLY A 66 -11.87 10.66 -14.77
N PHE A 67 -12.46 10.35 -15.93
CA PHE A 67 -13.08 11.36 -16.79
C PHE A 67 -14.34 12.00 -16.16
N PRO A 68 -15.39 11.24 -15.74
CA PRO A 68 -16.58 11.87 -15.18
C PRO A 68 -16.29 12.68 -13.91
N LEU A 69 -15.39 12.21 -13.04
CA LEU A 69 -14.96 12.98 -11.87
C LEU A 69 -14.27 14.29 -12.28
N SER A 70 -13.36 14.25 -13.26
CA SER A 70 -12.67 15.45 -13.73
C SER A 70 -13.65 16.42 -14.44
N PHE A 71 -14.66 15.90 -15.14
CA PHE A 71 -15.72 16.71 -15.76
C PHE A 71 -16.51 17.47 -14.69
N PHE A 72 -17.00 16.78 -13.65
CA PHE A 72 -17.73 17.44 -12.57
C PHE A 72 -16.86 18.43 -11.81
N LEU A 73 -15.62 18.10 -11.54
CA LEU A 73 -14.68 19.03 -10.89
C LEU A 73 -14.40 20.26 -11.76
N ALA A 74 -14.27 20.10 -13.08
CA ALA A 74 -14.05 21.23 -14.00
C ALA A 74 -15.32 22.05 -14.24
N GLY A 75 -16.48 21.40 -14.33
CA GLY A 75 -17.76 22.04 -14.67
C GLY A 75 -18.46 22.75 -13.50
N THR A 76 -18.23 22.30 -12.27
CA THR A 76 -18.78 22.92 -11.06
C THR A 76 -17.86 23.98 -10.46
N ALA A 77 -16.64 24.06 -10.96
CA ALA A 77 -15.60 24.88 -10.37
C ALA A 77 -15.46 26.22 -11.09
N THR A 78 -16.25 27.18 -10.69
CA THR A 78 -15.76 28.57 -10.56
C THR A 78 -14.74 28.67 -9.42
N LEU A 79 -13.96 27.59 -9.20
CA LEU A 79 -12.92 27.59 -8.19
C LEU A 79 -11.84 28.57 -8.66
N PRO A 80 -11.51 29.56 -7.86
CA PRO A 80 -10.35 30.42 -8.14
C PRO A 80 -9.11 29.53 -8.29
N ALA A 81 -8.11 29.97 -9.07
CA ALA A 81 -6.92 29.18 -9.38
C ALA A 81 -6.26 28.54 -8.15
N TRP A 82 -6.29 29.20 -6.99
CA TRP A 82 -5.77 28.66 -5.73
C TRP A 82 -6.59 27.45 -5.20
N GLY A 83 -7.86 27.32 -5.59
CA GLY A 83 -8.70 26.20 -5.16
C GLY A 83 -8.15 24.85 -5.62
N TRP A 84 -7.39 24.81 -6.72
CA TRP A 84 -6.70 23.62 -7.20
C TRP A 84 -5.54 23.18 -6.31
N LEU A 85 -5.08 24.05 -5.41
CA LEU A 85 -4.11 23.68 -4.40
C LEU A 85 -4.69 22.78 -3.30
N LEU A 86 -6.02 22.74 -3.11
CA LEU A 86 -6.67 21.89 -2.11
C LEU A 86 -6.49 20.40 -2.39
N PRO A 87 -6.80 19.86 -3.60
CA PRO A 87 -6.51 18.46 -3.91
C PRO A 87 -5.00 18.16 -3.88
N LEU A 88 -4.15 19.10 -4.26
CA LEU A 88 -2.71 18.93 -4.16
C LEU A 88 -2.25 18.88 -2.68
N ALA A 89 -2.76 19.77 -1.82
CA ALA A 89 -2.48 19.77 -0.39
C ALA A 89 -2.98 18.47 0.27
N LEU A 90 -4.17 17.99 -0.12
CA LEU A 90 -4.72 16.73 0.35
C LEU A 90 -3.82 15.55 -0.09
N LEU A 91 -3.37 15.55 -1.34
CA LEU A 91 -2.44 14.53 -1.85
C LEU A 91 -1.12 14.56 -1.07
N MET A 92 -0.56 15.74 -0.80
CA MET A 92 0.65 15.89 0.00
C MET A 92 0.45 15.49 1.46
N LEU A 93 -0.75 15.68 2.01
CA LEU A 93 -1.08 15.26 3.37
C LEU A 93 -1.20 13.72 3.47
N ILE A 94 -1.80 13.08 2.46
CA ILE A 94 -1.92 11.63 2.37
C ILE A 94 -0.56 11.00 2.06
N TYR A 95 0.20 11.66 1.18
CA TYR A 95 1.50 11.24 0.67
C TYR A 95 2.55 12.33 0.86
N PRO A 96 3.04 12.55 2.10
CA PRO A 96 4.08 13.54 2.33
C PRO A 96 5.34 13.18 1.55
N LEU A 97 6.05 14.22 1.07
CA LEU A 97 7.23 14.08 0.18
C LEU A 97 8.30 13.12 0.71
N ASN A 98 8.42 13.00 2.04
CA ASN A 98 9.33 12.04 2.67
C ASN A 98 8.94 10.58 2.45
N ALA A 99 7.62 10.30 2.31
CA ALA A 99 7.13 8.96 2.02
C ALA A 99 7.37 8.54 0.55
N TRP A 100 7.63 9.50 -0.35
CA TRP A 100 8.00 9.21 -1.74
C TRP A 100 9.33 8.46 -1.84
N ARG A 101 10.18 8.59 -0.83
CA ARG A 101 11.47 7.87 -0.74
C ARG A 101 11.31 6.48 -0.13
N ASP A 102 10.27 6.22 0.66
CA ASP A 102 10.21 5.02 1.51
C ASP A 102 9.21 3.94 1.08
N ALA A 103 8.07 4.21 0.49
CA ALA A 103 7.27 3.18 -0.19
C ALA A 103 5.95 3.72 -0.77
N PRO A 104 5.52 3.30 -1.97
CA PRO A 104 4.13 3.35 -2.35
C PRO A 104 3.30 2.42 -1.45
N LEU A 105 2.00 2.74 -1.26
CA LEU A 105 1.06 1.90 -0.52
C LEU A 105 0.94 0.50 -1.17
N PHE A 106 1.65 -0.47 -0.61
CA PHE A 106 1.50 -1.87 -0.97
C PHE A 106 0.67 -2.57 0.12
N PRO A 107 -0.58 -2.96 -0.16
CA PRO A 107 -1.38 -3.70 0.81
C PRO A 107 -0.80 -5.10 1.00
N THR A 108 -0.63 -5.52 2.25
CA THR A 108 -0.32 -6.91 2.59
C THR A 108 -1.49 -7.80 2.17
N PRO A 109 -1.27 -8.84 1.35
CA PRO A 109 -2.34 -9.76 1.00
C PRO A 109 -2.91 -10.47 2.23
N ALA A 110 -4.23 -10.62 2.29
CA ALA A 110 -4.92 -11.13 3.48
C ALA A 110 -4.43 -12.51 3.98
N LYS A 111 -3.87 -13.32 3.07
CA LYS A 111 -3.39 -14.69 3.39
C LYS A 111 -1.86 -14.78 3.47
N ALA A 112 -1.13 -13.69 3.27
CA ALA A 112 0.34 -13.71 3.18
C ALA A 112 1.01 -14.22 4.46
N LEU A 113 0.44 -13.93 5.63
CA LEU A 113 1.02 -14.27 6.93
C LEU A 113 0.34 -15.46 7.62
N ARG A 114 -0.45 -16.27 6.89
CA ARG A 114 -1.24 -17.37 7.48
C ARG A 114 -0.38 -18.36 8.26
N ASP A 115 0.76 -18.74 7.69
CA ASP A 115 1.62 -19.79 8.25
C ASP A 115 2.73 -19.24 9.15
N LEU A 116 2.70 -17.91 9.40
CA LEU A 116 3.73 -17.20 10.13
C LEU A 116 3.85 -17.68 11.58
N ALA A 117 2.72 -17.94 12.25
CA ALA A 117 2.73 -18.38 13.65
C ALA A 117 3.40 -19.76 13.86
N GLY A 118 3.32 -20.63 12.86
CA GLY A 118 4.02 -21.92 12.87
C GLY A 118 5.53 -21.79 12.77
N ALA A 119 6.01 -20.85 11.94
CA ALA A 119 7.44 -20.63 11.73
C ALA A 119 8.07 -19.69 12.77
N ALA A 120 7.30 -18.74 13.31
CA ALA A 120 7.73 -17.78 14.31
C ALA A 120 6.77 -17.77 15.51
N PRO A 121 6.74 -18.79 16.35
CA PRO A 121 5.82 -18.85 17.50
C PRO A 121 6.08 -17.72 18.49
N LEU A 122 5.00 -17.12 18.99
CA LEU A 122 5.02 -16.04 19.97
C LEU A 122 4.20 -16.41 21.21
N PRO A 123 4.61 -15.99 22.41
CA PRO A 123 3.79 -16.17 23.60
C PRO A 123 2.50 -15.32 23.54
N ALA A 124 1.48 -15.75 24.24
CA ALA A 124 0.26 -14.97 24.38
C ALA A 124 0.55 -13.57 24.97
N GLY A 125 -0.08 -12.56 24.44
CA GLY A 125 0.16 -11.16 24.84
C GLY A 125 1.44 -10.54 24.33
N ALA A 126 2.22 -11.23 23.48
CA ALA A 126 3.42 -10.67 22.87
C ALA A 126 3.11 -9.39 22.10
N LEU A 127 4.02 -8.42 22.17
CA LEU A 127 3.92 -7.18 21.40
C LEU A 127 4.44 -7.43 19.98
N VAL A 128 3.60 -7.09 19.00
CA VAL A 128 3.93 -7.20 17.56
C VAL A 128 3.75 -5.83 16.91
N LEU A 129 4.74 -5.41 16.15
CA LEU A 129 4.74 -4.14 15.41
C LEU A 129 4.55 -4.39 13.91
N ASP A 130 3.60 -3.70 13.31
CA ASP A 130 3.54 -3.46 11.87
C ASP A 130 4.17 -2.08 11.59
N ALA A 131 5.39 -2.08 11.09
CA ALA A 131 6.18 -0.87 10.90
C ALA A 131 5.95 -0.30 9.49
N GLY A 132 5.09 0.71 9.40
CA GLY A 132 4.56 1.27 8.17
C GLY A 132 3.23 0.62 7.80
N CYS A 133 2.28 0.60 8.75
CA CYS A 133 1.07 -0.20 8.63
C CYS A 133 0.06 0.29 7.57
N GLY A 134 0.28 1.46 6.95
CA GLY A 134 -0.58 1.99 5.90
C GLY A 134 -2.05 2.01 6.30
N LEU A 135 -2.89 1.31 5.53
CA LEU A 135 -4.33 1.14 5.80
C LEU A 135 -4.64 -0.02 6.78
N GLY A 136 -3.62 -0.67 7.38
CA GLY A 136 -3.78 -1.73 8.36
C GLY A 136 -3.97 -3.13 7.78
N ASP A 137 -3.64 -3.35 6.51
CA ASP A 137 -3.77 -4.67 5.89
C ASP A 137 -2.77 -5.68 6.50
N GLY A 138 -1.54 -5.25 6.82
CA GLY A 138 -0.57 -6.04 7.58
C GLY A 138 -1.05 -6.38 9.00
N LEU A 139 -1.62 -5.39 9.71
CA LEU A 139 -2.23 -5.63 11.04
C LEU A 139 -3.33 -6.68 11.00
N ARG A 140 -4.18 -6.67 9.96
CA ARG A 140 -5.25 -7.66 9.80
C ARG A 140 -4.69 -9.06 9.54
N ALA A 141 -3.65 -9.17 8.72
CA ALA A 141 -2.96 -10.44 8.47
C ALA A 141 -2.25 -10.96 9.73
N LEU A 142 -1.58 -10.07 10.49
CA LEU A 142 -0.95 -10.40 11.77
C LEU A 142 -1.96 -10.85 12.82
N ARG A 143 -3.15 -10.23 12.88
CA ARG A 143 -4.21 -10.66 13.80
C ARG A 143 -4.71 -12.07 13.51
N GLN A 144 -4.78 -12.44 12.23
CA GLN A 144 -5.14 -13.81 11.84
C GLN A 144 -4.07 -14.81 12.25
N ALA A 145 -2.79 -14.45 12.09
CA ALA A 145 -1.67 -15.31 12.49
C ALA A 145 -1.49 -15.39 14.02
N TYR A 146 -1.68 -14.27 14.72
CA TYR A 146 -1.46 -14.16 16.17
C TYR A 146 -2.66 -13.55 16.89
N PRO A 147 -3.77 -14.28 17.04
CA PRO A 147 -4.99 -13.73 17.64
C PRO A 147 -4.82 -13.30 19.11
N ALA A 148 -3.87 -13.89 19.84
CA ALA A 148 -3.56 -13.57 21.25
C ALA A 148 -2.48 -12.49 21.42
N ALA A 149 -1.89 -11.97 20.33
CA ALA A 149 -0.86 -10.92 20.40
C ALA A 149 -1.47 -9.53 20.57
N ARG A 150 -0.66 -8.62 21.13
CA ARG A 150 -0.98 -7.18 21.18
C ARG A 150 -0.38 -6.51 19.97
N LEU A 151 -1.24 -6.07 19.05
CA LEU A 151 -0.80 -5.52 17.78
C LEU A 151 -0.68 -4.00 17.84
N HIS A 152 0.48 -3.51 17.46
CA HIS A 152 0.77 -2.09 17.29
C HIS A 152 1.02 -1.81 15.82
N GLY A 153 0.49 -0.69 15.34
CA GLY A 153 0.80 -0.13 14.02
C GLY A 153 1.51 1.20 14.16
N LEU A 154 2.48 1.44 13.30
CA LEU A 154 3.12 2.73 13.16
C LEU A 154 2.96 3.22 11.73
N GLU A 155 2.42 4.44 11.57
CA GLU A 155 2.16 5.03 10.27
C GLU A 155 2.57 6.51 10.28
N TRP A 156 3.32 6.94 9.26
CA TRP A 156 3.77 8.31 9.14
C TRP A 156 2.65 9.28 8.73
N SER A 157 1.80 8.85 7.81
CA SER A 157 0.70 9.66 7.27
C SER A 157 -0.45 9.77 8.28
N TRP A 158 -0.82 10.98 8.68
CA TRP A 158 -1.96 11.22 9.56
C TRP A 158 -3.29 10.67 9.02
N PRO A 159 -3.66 10.90 7.72
CA PRO A 159 -4.88 10.32 7.17
C PRO A 159 -4.87 8.80 7.15
N LEU A 160 -3.76 8.16 6.73
CA LEU A 160 -3.65 6.70 6.70
C LEU A 160 -3.70 6.12 8.12
N ARG A 161 -3.02 6.75 9.08
CA ARG A 161 -3.13 6.39 10.51
C ARG A 161 -4.57 6.44 10.99
N GLY A 162 -5.33 7.50 10.66
CA GLY A 162 -6.73 7.65 11.03
C GLY A 162 -7.60 6.54 10.41
N LEU A 163 -7.46 6.30 9.12
CA LEU A 163 -8.18 5.24 8.41
C LEU A 163 -7.82 3.85 8.93
N SER A 164 -6.54 3.61 9.20
CA SER A 164 -6.08 2.35 9.78
C SER A 164 -6.68 2.12 11.18
N ALA A 165 -6.76 3.17 12.02
CA ALA A 165 -7.37 3.08 13.34
C ALA A 165 -8.86 2.74 13.28
N LEU A 166 -9.59 3.29 12.31
CA LEU A 166 -11.00 2.95 12.07
C LEU A 166 -11.16 1.49 11.59
N ARG A 167 -10.26 1.01 10.72
CA ARG A 167 -10.30 -0.36 10.19
C ARG A 167 -9.82 -1.42 11.18
N CYS A 168 -8.96 -1.04 12.12
CA CYS A 168 -8.32 -1.94 13.10
C CYS A 168 -8.47 -1.41 14.53
N PRO A 169 -9.70 -1.25 15.06
CA PRO A 169 -9.95 -0.64 16.38
C PRO A 169 -9.35 -1.46 17.54
N TRP A 170 -9.01 -2.70 17.30
CA TRP A 170 -8.39 -3.63 18.23
C TRP A 170 -6.86 -3.50 18.29
N ALA A 171 -6.23 -2.73 17.39
CA ALA A 171 -4.80 -2.47 17.36
C ALA A 171 -4.49 -1.06 17.90
N ARG A 172 -3.31 -0.91 18.52
CA ARG A 172 -2.83 0.40 18.93
C ARG A 172 -2.03 1.06 17.82
N ILE A 173 -2.64 1.98 17.08
CA ILE A 173 -1.99 2.64 15.95
C ILE A 173 -1.53 4.05 16.35
N ARG A 174 -0.23 4.31 16.13
CA ARG A 174 0.40 5.60 16.40
C ARG A 174 0.88 6.25 15.12
N GLN A 175 0.87 7.57 15.08
CA GLN A 175 1.60 8.31 14.06
C GLN A 175 3.07 8.36 14.45
N GLY A 176 3.96 8.15 13.48
CA GLY A 176 5.39 8.27 13.71
C GLY A 176 6.26 7.69 12.61
N ASP A 177 7.56 7.99 12.72
CA ASP A 177 8.59 7.48 11.83
C ASP A 177 9.10 6.12 12.32
N ILE A 178 9.02 5.10 11.47
CA ILE A 178 9.51 3.75 11.77
C ILE A 178 10.99 3.73 12.13
N TRP A 179 11.76 4.67 11.59
CA TRP A 179 13.21 4.76 11.83
C TRP A 179 13.55 5.39 13.18
N ARG A 180 12.69 6.24 13.73
CA ARG A 180 12.86 6.88 15.04
C ARG A 180 12.20 6.10 16.17
N ALA A 181 11.21 5.26 15.86
CA ALA A 181 10.50 4.46 16.85
C ALA A 181 11.42 3.43 17.52
N ASP A 182 11.21 3.16 18.80
CA ASP A 182 11.90 2.08 19.53
C ASP A 182 11.28 0.72 19.20
N TRP A 183 12.10 -0.21 18.71
CA TRP A 183 11.69 -1.58 18.39
C TRP A 183 11.99 -2.58 19.52
N SER A 184 12.70 -2.15 20.58
CA SER A 184 13.15 -3.04 21.66
C SER A 184 12.04 -3.77 22.46
N PRO A 185 10.79 -3.21 22.60
CA PRO A 185 9.73 -3.90 23.33
C PRO A 185 9.02 -4.99 22.52
N TYR A 186 9.27 -5.09 21.23
CA TYR A 186 8.51 -5.98 20.35
C TYR A 186 9.16 -7.35 20.23
N ALA A 187 8.32 -8.39 20.33
CA ALA A 187 8.71 -9.77 20.08
C ALA A 187 8.77 -10.08 18.57
N LEU A 188 8.06 -9.29 17.76
CA LEU A 188 8.09 -9.37 16.30
C LEU A 188 7.89 -7.99 15.70
N VAL A 189 8.72 -7.64 14.72
CA VAL A 189 8.58 -6.47 13.87
C VAL A 189 8.35 -6.95 12.44
N TYR A 190 7.21 -6.59 11.88
CA TYR A 190 6.83 -6.87 10.51
C TYR A 190 7.08 -5.66 9.62
N LEU A 191 7.62 -5.90 8.43
CA LEU A 191 7.94 -4.91 7.42
C LEU A 191 7.41 -5.34 6.06
N PHE A 192 6.85 -4.40 5.33
CA PHE A 192 6.67 -4.51 3.88
C PHE A 192 7.27 -3.26 3.24
N GLN A 193 8.60 -3.22 3.19
CA GLN A 193 9.39 -2.06 2.79
C GLN A 193 10.17 -2.38 1.52
N ARG A 194 10.57 -1.33 0.78
CA ARG A 194 11.37 -1.45 -0.44
C ARG A 194 12.75 -2.05 -0.17
N PRO A 195 13.36 -2.72 -1.16
CA PRO A 195 14.67 -3.36 -0.99
C PRO A 195 15.75 -2.38 -0.52
N GLU A 196 15.70 -1.11 -0.96
CA GLU A 196 16.66 -0.07 -0.58
C GLU A 196 16.63 0.26 0.92
N SER A 197 15.47 0.06 1.56
CA SER A 197 15.30 0.31 3.00
C SER A 197 15.71 -0.88 3.87
N MET A 198 15.91 -2.06 3.29
CA MET A 198 16.15 -3.29 4.05
C MET A 198 17.48 -3.27 4.82
N ALA A 199 18.56 -2.70 4.27
CA ALA A 199 19.82 -2.55 4.98
C ALA A 199 19.66 -1.76 6.29
N ARG A 200 18.96 -0.62 6.21
CA ARG A 200 18.64 0.22 7.37
C ARG A 200 17.74 -0.50 8.38
N ALA A 201 16.79 -1.31 7.91
CA ALA A 201 15.92 -2.10 8.78
C ALA A 201 16.72 -3.16 9.55
N VAL A 202 17.68 -3.81 8.89
CA VAL A 202 18.59 -4.78 9.51
C VAL A 202 19.45 -4.14 10.60
N ASP A 203 20.06 -2.99 10.30
CA ASP A 203 20.92 -2.28 11.26
C ASP A 203 20.13 -1.88 12.51
N LYS A 204 18.91 -1.36 12.30
CA LYS A 204 18.00 -1.01 13.38
C LYS A 204 17.57 -2.24 14.19
N ALA A 205 17.21 -3.33 13.52
CA ALA A 205 16.83 -4.57 14.17
C ALA A 205 17.95 -5.14 15.01
N ARG A 206 19.20 -5.15 14.48
CA ARG A 206 20.39 -5.57 15.21
C ARG A 206 20.64 -4.74 16.48
N ALA A 207 20.41 -3.43 16.38
CA ALA A 207 20.65 -2.50 17.50
C ALA A 207 19.57 -2.61 18.59
N GLN A 208 18.34 -2.99 18.24
CA GLN A 208 17.20 -2.83 19.15
C GLN A 208 16.47 -4.12 19.51
N LEU A 209 16.39 -5.11 18.60
CA LEU A 209 15.62 -6.31 18.88
C LEU A 209 16.35 -7.21 19.88
N LYS A 210 15.61 -7.64 20.89
CA LYS A 210 16.13 -8.54 21.95
C LYS A 210 16.35 -9.96 21.41
N PRO A 211 17.25 -10.74 22.00
CA PRO A 211 17.38 -12.16 21.68
C PRO A 211 16.05 -12.89 21.73
N GLY A 212 15.76 -13.67 20.69
CA GLY A 212 14.49 -14.37 20.51
C GLY A 212 13.42 -13.60 19.74
N ALA A 213 13.56 -12.27 19.57
CA ALA A 213 12.65 -11.48 18.78
C ALA A 213 12.83 -11.72 17.27
N TRP A 214 11.77 -11.44 16.51
CA TRP A 214 11.71 -11.67 15.07
C TRP A 214 11.67 -10.38 14.27
N LEU A 215 12.45 -10.34 13.19
CA LEU A 215 12.28 -9.43 12.07
C LEU A 215 11.63 -10.22 10.94
N VAL A 216 10.48 -9.75 10.46
CA VAL A 216 9.72 -10.41 9.37
C VAL A 216 9.54 -9.42 8.23
N SER A 217 9.95 -9.81 7.02
CA SER A 217 9.81 -9.01 5.82
C SER A 217 8.98 -9.73 4.77
N LEU A 218 7.98 -9.06 4.21
CA LEU A 218 7.23 -9.54 3.06
C LEU A 218 7.94 -9.12 1.76
N GLU A 219 8.13 -10.08 0.85
CA GLU A 219 8.68 -9.95 -0.49
C GLU A 219 10.19 -9.68 -0.54
N PHE A 220 10.70 -8.71 0.23
CA PHE A 220 12.10 -8.29 0.13
C PHE A 220 12.98 -8.95 1.18
N GLU A 221 14.00 -9.64 0.68
CA GLU A 221 14.99 -10.33 1.51
C GLU A 221 15.97 -9.33 2.14
N ALA A 222 16.36 -9.57 3.39
CA ALA A 222 17.50 -8.90 4.00
C ALA A 222 18.78 -9.59 3.55
N ALA A 223 19.38 -9.15 2.44
CA ALA A 223 20.49 -9.83 1.76
C ALA A 223 21.72 -10.11 2.65
N SER A 224 21.93 -9.31 3.71
CA SER A 224 23.04 -9.46 4.67
C SER A 224 22.78 -10.46 5.79
N LEU A 225 21.54 -10.99 5.88
CA LEU A 225 21.15 -11.93 6.94
C LEU A 225 20.86 -13.32 6.37
N GLN A 226 21.20 -14.33 7.16
CA GLN A 226 20.72 -15.69 6.93
C GLN A 226 19.28 -15.80 7.45
N PRO A 227 18.28 -16.10 6.61
CA PRO A 227 16.91 -16.29 7.07
C PRO A 227 16.80 -17.57 7.89
N GLN A 228 16.06 -17.51 8.99
CA GLN A 228 15.69 -18.68 9.80
C GLN A 228 14.66 -19.54 9.06
N ALA A 229 13.75 -18.90 8.33
CA ALA A 229 12.77 -19.53 7.50
C ALA A 229 12.33 -18.57 6.38
N ALA A 230 11.81 -19.15 5.29
CA ALA A 230 11.19 -18.45 4.19
C ALA A 230 9.86 -19.14 3.86
N LEU A 231 8.75 -18.40 3.90
CA LEU A 231 7.42 -18.94 3.64
C LEU A 231 6.92 -18.43 2.29
N GLN A 232 6.56 -19.34 1.41
CA GLN A 232 5.98 -19.01 0.10
C GLN A 232 4.50 -18.65 0.24
N CYS A 233 4.13 -17.45 -0.22
CA CYS A 233 2.73 -17.06 -0.31
C CYS A 233 2.07 -17.66 -1.56
N ALA A 234 0.74 -17.81 -1.52
CA ALA A 234 -0.04 -18.32 -2.66
C ALA A 234 0.03 -17.44 -3.92
N ASP A 235 0.45 -16.18 -3.80
CA ASP A 235 0.62 -15.21 -4.88
C ASP A 235 2.07 -15.15 -5.42
N GLY A 236 2.94 -16.05 -4.96
CA GLY A 236 4.34 -16.15 -5.38
C GLY A 236 5.32 -15.28 -4.58
N ARG A 237 4.83 -14.44 -3.66
CA ARG A 237 5.70 -13.66 -2.77
C ARG A 237 6.28 -14.54 -1.68
N CYS A 238 7.37 -14.08 -1.08
CA CYS A 238 8.03 -14.77 0.03
C CYS A 238 7.95 -13.93 1.31
N VAL A 239 7.70 -14.57 2.45
CA VAL A 239 7.84 -13.97 3.77
C VAL A 239 9.16 -14.46 4.35
N TRP A 240 10.06 -13.52 4.62
CA TRP A 240 11.39 -13.78 5.14
C TRP A 240 11.42 -13.60 6.65
N LEU A 241 11.92 -14.58 7.38
CA LEU A 241 11.94 -14.60 8.85
C LEU A 241 13.38 -14.64 9.36
N TYR A 242 13.70 -13.68 10.22
CA TYR A 242 15.01 -13.57 10.85
C TYR A 242 14.84 -13.49 12.37
N ARG A 243 15.56 -14.31 13.12
CA ARG A 243 15.49 -14.35 14.58
C ARG A 243 16.76 -13.77 15.21
N ALA A 244 16.60 -12.87 16.17
CA ALA A 244 17.72 -12.32 16.93
C ALA A 244 18.27 -13.37 17.93
N PRO A 245 19.62 -13.48 18.11
CA PRO A 245 20.67 -12.73 17.43
C PRO A 245 20.80 -13.12 15.96
N PHE A 246 20.88 -12.11 15.07
CA PHE A 246 20.85 -12.31 13.63
C PHE A 246 22.19 -12.92 13.14
N GLN A 247 22.09 -13.98 12.35
CA GLN A 247 23.24 -14.58 11.68
C GLN A 247 23.52 -13.85 10.37
N ALA A 248 24.79 -13.54 10.13
CA ALA A 248 25.22 -13.02 8.84
C ALA A 248 25.11 -14.11 7.78
N ARG A 249 24.68 -13.74 6.56
CA ARG A 249 24.74 -14.65 5.42
C ARG A 249 26.21 -14.96 5.10
N LYS A 250 26.56 -16.22 5.01
CA LYS A 250 27.87 -16.64 4.52
C LYS A 250 27.95 -16.30 3.04
N ALA A 251 29.02 -15.60 2.65
CA ALA A 251 29.29 -15.27 1.26
C ALA A 251 29.53 -16.52 0.43
#